data_e7e39cf4f8ec7a87429fed6fc9c17c6d
#
_entry.id   e7e39cf4f8ec7a87429fed6fc9c17c6d
#
_cell.length_a   1.000
_cell.length_b   1.000
_cell.length_c   1.000
_cell.angle_alpha   90.00
_cell.angle_beta   90.00
_cell.angle_gamma   90.00
#
_symmetry.space_group_name_H-M   'P 1'
#
loop_
_entity.id
_entity.type
_entity.pdbx_description
1 polymer ?
#
loop_
_entity_poly.entity_id
_entity_poly.type
_entity_poly.pdbx_seq_one_letter_code
_entity_poly.pdbx_strand_id
1 'polypeptide(L)'
;MKLKIIIQTRILLPFFGSLLLFSSCKETPETFAIHSPIYPSSGQAVNYTLRKISGDVEKVELFETISTLNASGVVTSTTSEALLQTWNAPAGDVTFNKSGGYSSNRMVNYRFVVKGNNKTYTHRISFVIRPYPVSDMPAPVYVVGDQDKVMNLVFIPDTDMNLDSFRNAVFYDIRDAFQKEDYVRRFRSSHNFYINTQTGHAHDYDTETRNHETPSNYSNLSFAQGKVILHNRVIRDFAQGGGLFSTEYYNRGTILHESGHGLYGMKDEYEGGAHYDFNTDPGNTWATKAKAEAAATRLGLPLSDANRIAPGSASDTYWELCPDDCMMEKTGLSVWPYHKPCQNRILHTILTRATN
;
A
#
# COMPACT_ATOMS: atom_id res chain seq x y z
N MET A 1 11.99 -81.11 31.64
CA MET A 1 11.04 -80.01 31.41
C MET A 1 11.22 -78.95 32.50
N LYS A 2 11.99 -77.87 32.24
CA LYS A 2 12.28 -76.82 33.22
C LYS A 2 11.57 -75.52 32.81
N LEU A 3 10.63 -75.14 33.63
CA LEU A 3 9.84 -73.95 33.46
C LEU A 3 10.67 -72.70 33.90
N LYS A 4 10.97 -71.79 32.98
CA LYS A 4 11.57 -70.47 33.32
C LYS A 4 10.51 -69.48 33.55
N ILE A 5 10.38 -69.02 34.79
CA ILE A 5 9.54 -67.88 35.18
C ILE A 5 10.30 -66.60 34.85
N ILE A 6 9.75 -65.75 33.96
CA ILE A 6 10.27 -64.42 33.68
C ILE A 6 9.49 -63.43 34.54
N ILE A 7 10.15 -62.81 35.50
CA ILE A 7 9.61 -61.73 36.30
C ILE A 7 9.80 -60.45 35.51
N GLN A 8 8.68 -59.86 35.03
CA GLN A 8 8.70 -58.51 34.45
C GLN A 8 8.63 -57.49 35.58
N THR A 9 9.74 -56.82 35.82
CA THR A 9 9.80 -55.66 36.70
C THR A 9 9.23 -54.46 35.97
N ARG A 10 8.03 -54.01 36.31
CA ARG A 10 7.47 -52.73 35.83
C ARG A 10 8.16 -51.59 36.58
N ILE A 11 9.01 -50.85 35.90
CA ILE A 11 9.56 -49.59 36.36
C ILE A 11 8.44 -48.54 36.22
N LEU A 12 7.89 -48.09 37.34
CA LEU A 12 7.03 -46.89 37.37
C LEU A 12 7.96 -45.65 37.21
N LEU A 13 7.92 -45.05 36.03
CA LEU A 13 8.45 -43.70 35.83
C LEU A 13 7.48 -42.70 36.44
N PRO A 14 7.94 -41.78 37.30
CA PRO A 14 7.11 -40.70 37.79
C PRO A 14 6.80 -39.74 36.61
N PHE A 15 5.53 -39.57 36.32
CA PHE A 15 5.03 -38.55 35.39
C PHE A 15 5.33 -37.20 36.04
N PHE A 16 6.48 -36.59 35.73
CA PHE A 16 6.67 -35.18 35.93
C PHE A 16 5.79 -34.44 34.93
N GLY A 17 4.60 -34.05 35.37
CA GLY A 17 3.74 -33.15 34.64
C GLY A 17 4.49 -31.82 34.47
N SER A 18 5.15 -31.67 33.31
CA SER A 18 5.61 -30.36 32.85
C SER A 18 4.37 -29.52 32.64
N LEU A 19 4.05 -28.68 33.63
CA LEU A 19 3.12 -27.58 33.46
C LEU A 19 3.73 -26.66 32.41
N LEU A 20 3.41 -26.89 31.13
CA LEU A 20 3.69 -25.96 30.07
C LEU A 20 2.87 -24.70 30.38
N LEU A 21 3.50 -23.77 31.07
CA LEU A 21 3.07 -22.40 31.10
C LEU A 21 3.08 -21.89 29.67
N PHE A 22 1.96 -22.06 28.96
CA PHE A 22 1.70 -21.27 27.77
C PHE A 22 1.68 -19.82 28.22
N SER A 23 2.83 -19.15 28.26
CA SER A 23 2.84 -17.72 28.22
C SER A 23 2.15 -17.39 26.88
N SER A 24 0.89 -16.96 26.94
CA SER A 24 0.23 -16.39 25.77
C SER A 24 1.13 -15.26 25.29
N CYS A 25 1.86 -15.47 24.22
CA CYS A 25 2.51 -14.37 23.53
C CYS A 25 1.38 -13.41 23.18
N LYS A 26 1.27 -12.31 23.91
CA LYS A 26 0.32 -11.26 23.57
C LYS A 26 0.66 -10.81 22.17
N GLU A 27 -0.28 -10.96 21.26
CA GLU A 27 -0.09 -10.55 19.87
C GLU A 27 0.18 -9.04 19.82
N THR A 28 1.10 -8.65 18.96
CA THR A 28 1.35 -7.26 18.63
C THR A 28 0.07 -6.64 18.05
N PRO A 29 -0.46 -5.53 18.61
CA PRO A 29 -1.67 -4.95 18.08
C PRO A 29 -1.45 -4.49 16.63
N GLU A 30 -2.28 -5.00 15.74
CA GLU A 30 -2.39 -4.51 14.38
C GLU A 30 -3.56 -3.53 14.30
N THR A 31 -3.25 -2.29 13.95
CA THR A 31 -4.22 -1.21 13.90
C THR A 31 -4.08 -0.39 12.63
N PHE A 32 -5.13 0.35 12.27
CA PHE A 32 -5.20 1.12 11.06
C PHE A 32 -5.94 2.44 11.30
N ALA A 33 -5.30 3.57 11.01
CA ALA A 33 -5.87 4.90 11.19
C ALA A 33 -6.45 5.46 9.89
N ILE A 34 -7.66 6.00 9.96
CA ILE A 34 -8.33 6.66 8.83
C ILE A 34 -9.08 7.90 9.32
N HIS A 35 -9.46 8.77 8.39
CA HIS A 35 -10.43 9.83 8.62
C HIS A 35 -11.52 9.84 7.54
N SER A 36 -12.68 10.39 7.86
CA SER A 36 -13.80 10.47 6.93
C SER A 36 -14.58 11.78 7.16
N PRO A 37 -14.92 12.56 6.12
CA PRO A 37 -14.53 12.33 4.72
C PRO A 37 -13.03 12.55 4.52
N ILE A 38 -12.45 11.96 3.47
CA ILE A 38 -11.01 12.13 3.17
C ILE A 38 -10.69 13.52 2.67
N TYR A 39 -11.65 14.16 1.99
CA TYR A 39 -11.56 15.57 1.57
C TYR A 39 -12.65 16.40 2.25
N PRO A 40 -12.50 16.72 3.54
CA PRO A 40 -13.51 17.50 4.22
C PRO A 40 -13.58 18.92 3.65
N SER A 41 -14.79 19.41 3.48
CA SER A 41 -15.05 20.81 3.19
C SER A 41 -14.93 21.66 4.45
N SER A 42 -14.80 22.98 4.30
CA SER A 42 -14.81 23.91 5.42
C SER A 42 -16.09 23.74 6.26
N GLY A 43 -15.93 23.58 7.56
CA GLY A 43 -17.01 23.35 8.52
C GLY A 43 -17.61 21.93 8.50
N GLN A 44 -17.20 21.06 7.60
CA GLN A 44 -17.67 19.69 7.56
C GLN A 44 -17.08 18.86 8.71
N ALA A 45 -17.92 18.13 9.41
CA ALA A 45 -17.48 17.22 10.48
C ALA A 45 -16.49 16.17 9.95
N VAL A 46 -15.46 15.85 10.76
CA VAL A 46 -14.46 14.83 10.44
C VAL A 46 -14.45 13.78 11.52
N ASN A 47 -14.53 12.52 11.11
CA ASN A 47 -14.35 11.37 12.00
C ASN A 47 -12.93 10.83 11.88
N TYR A 48 -12.20 10.79 12.96
CA TYR A 48 -10.92 10.09 13.09
C TYR A 48 -11.17 8.72 13.67
N THR A 49 -10.79 7.67 12.95
CA THR A 49 -11.01 6.29 13.38
C THR A 49 -9.70 5.52 13.39
N LEU A 50 -9.42 4.84 14.50
CA LEU A 50 -8.43 3.79 14.56
C LEU A 50 -9.15 2.45 14.56
N ARG A 51 -8.98 1.68 13.50
CA ARG A 51 -9.49 0.31 13.40
C ARG A 51 -8.53 -0.65 14.05
N LYS A 52 -9.07 -1.54 14.87
CA LYS A 52 -8.33 -2.67 15.46
C LYS A 52 -8.53 -3.89 14.56
N ILE A 53 -7.44 -4.45 14.06
CA ILE A 53 -7.46 -5.66 13.22
C ILE A 53 -7.18 -6.88 14.08
N SER A 54 -6.14 -6.83 14.93
CA SER A 54 -5.77 -7.92 15.83
C SER A 54 -5.00 -7.42 17.05
N GLY A 55 -4.75 -8.30 18.02
CA GLY A 55 -3.93 -8.06 19.18
C GLY A 55 -4.61 -7.22 20.28
N ASP A 56 -3.97 -7.09 21.43
CA ASP A 56 -4.47 -6.36 22.59
C ASP A 56 -3.98 -4.91 22.58
N VAL A 57 -4.92 -3.97 22.70
CA VAL A 57 -4.66 -2.54 22.83
C VAL A 57 -4.92 -2.11 24.29
N GLU A 58 -3.90 -1.58 24.93
CA GLU A 58 -3.97 -1.12 26.34
C GLU A 58 -4.44 0.33 26.42
N LYS A 59 -4.01 1.17 25.48
CA LYS A 59 -4.35 2.59 25.45
C LYS A 59 -4.25 3.15 24.02
N VAL A 60 -5.13 4.07 23.69
CA VAL A 60 -5.06 4.89 22.48
C VAL A 60 -5.15 6.35 22.86
N GLU A 61 -4.29 7.19 22.30
CA GLU A 61 -4.32 8.65 22.43
C GLU A 61 -4.34 9.26 21.04
N LEU A 62 -5.27 10.21 20.81
CA LEU A 62 -5.38 10.97 19.55
C LEU A 62 -4.88 12.39 19.79
N PHE A 63 -3.92 12.81 18.97
CA PHE A 63 -3.37 14.17 18.95
C PHE A 63 -3.65 14.84 17.61
N GLU A 64 -3.69 16.16 17.60
CA GLU A 64 -3.93 16.98 16.42
C GLU A 64 -2.99 18.18 16.37
N THR A 65 -2.54 18.52 15.17
CA THR A 65 -1.82 19.77 14.85
C THR A 65 -2.44 20.38 13.61
N ILE A 66 -2.67 21.70 13.61
CA ILE A 66 -3.28 22.41 12.49
C ILE A 66 -2.29 23.40 11.91
N SER A 67 -2.01 23.31 10.63
CA SER A 67 -1.22 24.30 9.89
C SER A 67 -2.13 25.18 9.02
N THR A 68 -1.85 26.48 9.00
CA THR A 68 -2.47 27.42 8.08
C THR A 68 -1.70 27.45 6.77
N LEU A 69 -2.42 27.42 5.64
CA LEU A 69 -1.84 27.49 4.31
C LEU A 69 -2.16 28.86 3.68
N ASN A 70 -1.20 29.44 2.96
CA ASN A 70 -1.48 30.57 2.07
C ASN A 70 -2.15 30.10 0.76
N ALA A 71 -2.44 31.04 -0.15
CA ALA A 71 -3.06 30.74 -1.44
C ALA A 71 -2.23 29.81 -2.34
N SER A 72 -0.92 29.72 -2.11
CA SER A 72 0.00 28.81 -2.84
C SER A 72 0.22 27.48 -2.14
N GLY A 73 -0.53 27.17 -1.06
CA GLY A 73 -0.41 25.93 -0.30
C GLY A 73 0.80 25.85 0.64
N VAL A 74 1.53 26.94 0.82
CA VAL A 74 2.69 26.99 1.73
C VAL A 74 2.22 27.21 3.16
N VAL A 75 2.78 26.44 4.10
CA VAL A 75 2.50 26.59 5.53
C VAL A 75 3.04 27.92 6.04
N THR A 76 2.13 28.72 6.63
CA THR A 76 2.47 30.04 7.21
C THR A 76 2.52 30.02 8.74
N SER A 77 1.80 29.10 9.37
CA SER A 77 1.83 28.91 10.82
C SER A 77 1.34 27.51 11.16
N THR A 78 1.74 27.00 12.33
CA THR A 78 1.33 25.69 12.83
C THR A 78 1.04 25.81 14.33
N THR A 79 -0.08 25.23 14.77
CA THR A 79 -0.44 25.16 16.21
C THR A 79 0.49 24.18 16.93
N SER A 80 0.63 24.30 18.25
CA SER A 80 1.16 23.23 19.08
C SER A 80 0.27 21.99 19.00
N GLU A 81 0.86 20.82 19.21
CA GLU A 81 0.12 19.56 19.23
C GLU A 81 -0.84 19.51 20.43
N ALA A 82 -2.10 19.17 20.19
CA ALA A 82 -3.14 19.08 21.20
C ALA A 82 -3.64 17.64 21.34
N LEU A 83 -3.75 17.12 22.56
CA LEU A 83 -4.44 15.86 22.86
C LEU A 83 -5.95 16.07 22.72
N LEU A 84 -6.61 15.35 21.79
CA LEU A 84 -8.05 15.40 21.57
C LEU A 84 -8.81 14.40 22.44
N GLN A 85 -8.32 13.15 22.52
CA GLN A 85 -9.03 12.06 23.17
C GLN A 85 -8.07 10.97 23.65
N THR A 86 -8.49 10.29 24.71
CA THR A 86 -7.85 9.07 25.22
C THR A 86 -8.88 7.96 25.37
N TRP A 87 -8.54 6.74 24.97
CA TRP A 87 -9.31 5.51 25.21
C TRP A 87 -8.43 4.52 25.96
N ASN A 88 -8.94 3.96 27.06
CA ASN A 88 -8.25 2.95 27.86
C ASN A 88 -8.82 1.57 27.52
N ALA A 89 -7.95 0.62 27.21
CA ALA A 89 -8.26 -0.79 26.89
C ALA A 89 -9.45 -0.96 25.93
N PRO A 90 -9.46 -0.29 24.75
CA PRO A 90 -10.57 -0.39 23.82
C PRO A 90 -10.68 -1.82 23.28
N ALA A 91 -11.88 -2.40 23.33
CA ALA A 91 -12.13 -3.75 22.83
C ALA A 91 -12.13 -3.83 21.29
N GLY A 92 -12.43 -2.72 20.61
CA GLY A 92 -12.55 -2.63 19.16
C GLY A 92 -12.07 -1.29 18.60
N ASP A 93 -12.66 -0.90 17.49
CA ASP A 93 -12.41 0.39 16.84
C ASP A 93 -12.71 1.55 17.79
N VAL A 94 -11.89 2.61 17.70
CA VAL A 94 -12.15 3.86 18.39
C VAL A 94 -12.36 4.99 17.39
N THR A 95 -13.33 5.86 17.66
CA THR A 95 -13.65 6.99 16.76
C THR A 95 -13.80 8.28 17.57
N PHE A 96 -13.22 9.36 17.07
CA PHE A 96 -13.42 10.72 17.56
C PHE A 96 -14.11 11.56 16.48
N ASN A 97 -15.17 12.27 16.83
CA ASN A 97 -15.90 13.15 15.91
C ASN A 97 -15.54 14.61 16.17
N LYS A 98 -14.97 15.27 15.16
CA LYS A 98 -14.74 16.71 15.12
C LYS A 98 -15.96 17.39 14.49
N SER A 99 -17.02 17.60 15.26
CA SER A 99 -18.34 18.04 14.79
C SER A 99 -18.32 19.39 14.07
N GLY A 100 -17.49 20.33 14.51
CA GLY A 100 -17.36 21.66 13.89
C GLY A 100 -16.44 21.71 12.66
N GLY A 101 -15.79 20.58 12.34
CA GLY A 101 -14.81 20.52 11.24
C GLY A 101 -13.68 21.55 11.38
N TYR A 102 -13.20 22.02 10.23
CA TYR A 102 -12.10 22.99 10.11
C TYR A 102 -12.45 24.09 9.13
N SER A 103 -11.82 25.26 9.25
CA SER A 103 -11.89 26.28 8.21
C SER A 103 -11.06 25.90 6.98
N SER A 104 -11.37 26.45 5.80
CA SER A 104 -10.58 26.25 4.57
C SER A 104 -9.12 26.69 4.73
N ASN A 105 -8.27 26.26 3.80
CA ASN A 105 -6.84 26.54 3.78
C ASN A 105 -6.12 26.07 5.06
N ARG A 106 -6.48 24.90 5.53
CA ARG A 106 -5.81 24.22 6.65
C ARG A 106 -5.26 22.88 6.18
N MET A 107 -4.06 22.59 6.63
CA MET A 107 -3.54 21.22 6.66
C MET A 107 -3.67 20.72 8.09
N VAL A 108 -4.34 19.59 8.25
CA VAL A 108 -4.55 18.95 9.55
C VAL A 108 -3.63 17.72 9.61
N ASN A 109 -2.84 17.66 10.66
CA ASN A 109 -2.05 16.47 10.99
C ASN A 109 -2.65 15.88 12.26
N TYR A 110 -2.99 14.61 12.22
CA TYR A 110 -3.40 13.89 13.41
C TYR A 110 -2.55 12.65 13.62
N ARG A 111 -2.48 12.24 14.89
CA ARG A 111 -1.60 11.17 15.30
C ARG A 111 -2.29 10.31 16.36
N PHE A 112 -2.48 9.02 16.05
CA PHE A 112 -2.83 8.03 17.06
C PHE A 112 -1.56 7.44 17.67
N VAL A 113 -1.48 7.43 18.98
CA VAL A 113 -0.48 6.70 19.76
C VAL A 113 -1.15 5.50 20.39
N VAL A 114 -0.75 4.31 19.98
CA VAL A 114 -1.32 3.03 20.40
C VAL A 114 -0.32 2.33 21.31
N LYS A 115 -0.72 2.01 22.54
CA LYS A 115 0.07 1.20 23.47
C LYS A 115 -0.53 -0.19 23.58
N GLY A 116 0.29 -1.20 23.48
CA GLY A 116 -0.09 -2.60 23.66
C GLY A 116 1.12 -3.52 23.64
N ASN A 117 1.07 -4.60 24.40
CA ASN A 117 2.16 -5.57 24.51
C ASN A 117 3.52 -4.92 24.89
N ASN A 118 3.50 -3.97 25.83
CA ASN A 118 4.68 -3.20 26.26
C ASN A 118 5.37 -2.40 25.14
N LYS A 119 4.69 -2.14 24.03
CA LYS A 119 5.20 -1.36 22.90
C LYS A 119 4.28 -0.16 22.62
N THR A 120 4.84 0.82 21.95
CA THR A 120 4.11 2.00 21.47
C THR A 120 4.22 2.07 19.96
N TYR A 121 3.09 2.23 19.30
CA TYR A 121 2.95 2.39 17.85
C TYR A 121 2.36 3.76 17.56
N THR A 122 2.75 4.37 16.44
CA THR A 122 2.27 5.69 16.07
C THR A 122 1.75 5.65 14.62
N HIS A 123 0.52 6.13 14.43
CA HIS A 123 -0.04 6.38 13.10
C HIS A 123 -0.19 7.89 12.92
N ARG A 124 0.42 8.44 11.88
CA ARG A 124 0.33 9.86 11.52
C ARG A 124 -0.37 9.97 10.17
N ILE A 125 -1.32 10.89 10.06
CA ILE A 125 -2.01 11.18 8.81
C ILE A 125 -2.16 12.68 8.67
N SER A 126 -1.91 13.17 7.46
CA SER A 126 -2.11 14.58 7.10
C SER A 126 -3.16 14.69 5.99
N PHE A 127 -4.00 15.71 6.06
CA PHE A 127 -4.94 16.04 4.99
C PHE A 127 -5.20 17.55 4.93
N VAL A 128 -5.71 18.01 3.79
CA VAL A 128 -5.98 19.43 3.54
C VAL A 128 -7.50 19.66 3.47
N ILE A 129 -7.96 20.74 4.07
CA ILE A 129 -9.36 21.17 4.00
C ILE A 129 -9.63 21.87 2.68
N ARG A 130 -10.72 21.51 1.98
CA ARG A 130 -11.11 22.16 0.73
C ARG A 130 -11.51 23.65 0.93
N PRO A 131 -11.32 24.52 -0.06
CA PRO A 131 -10.71 24.23 -1.34
C PRO A 131 -9.20 23.97 -1.19
N TYR A 132 -8.67 23.05 -2.00
CA TYR A 132 -7.22 22.93 -2.09
C TYR A 132 -6.67 24.20 -2.69
N PRO A 133 -5.62 24.80 -2.12
CA PRO A 133 -4.91 25.87 -2.79
C PRO A 133 -4.36 25.28 -4.11
N VAL A 134 -4.52 26.03 -5.20
CA VAL A 134 -3.82 25.72 -6.45
C VAL A 134 -2.36 25.97 -6.17
N SER A 135 -1.56 24.92 -6.22
CA SER A 135 -0.13 24.95 -5.91
C SER A 135 0.62 24.14 -6.94
N ASP A 136 1.86 24.56 -7.24
CA ASP A 136 2.78 23.75 -8.03
C ASP A 136 3.33 22.55 -7.25
N MET A 137 3.08 22.50 -5.95
CA MET A 137 3.44 21.37 -5.09
C MET A 137 2.24 20.45 -4.87
N PRO A 138 2.43 19.13 -4.92
CA PRO A 138 1.36 18.18 -4.62
C PRO A 138 0.92 18.27 -3.16
N ALA A 139 -0.38 18.18 -2.94
CA ALA A 139 -0.99 18.23 -1.62
C ALA A 139 -1.03 16.83 -0.97
N PRO A 140 -0.68 16.69 0.31
CA PRO A 140 -0.77 15.43 1.02
C PRO A 140 -2.24 15.00 1.19
N VAL A 141 -2.51 13.71 0.96
CA VAL A 141 -3.82 13.07 1.16
C VAL A 141 -3.76 12.09 2.33
N TYR A 142 -2.71 11.28 2.33
CA TYR A 142 -2.48 10.27 3.36
C TYR A 142 -0.97 10.16 3.56
N VAL A 143 -0.45 10.72 4.65
CA VAL A 143 0.98 10.77 4.95
C VAL A 143 1.22 10.15 6.32
N VAL A 144 1.97 9.05 6.34
CA VAL A 144 2.21 8.23 7.54
C VAL A 144 3.68 8.15 7.93
N GLY A 145 4.59 8.52 7.04
CA GLY A 145 6.03 8.45 7.29
C GLY A 145 6.82 9.56 6.59
N ASP A 146 8.09 9.61 6.91
CA ASP A 146 9.01 10.58 6.31
C ASP A 146 9.14 10.31 4.81
N GLN A 147 9.00 11.37 4.01
CA GLN A 147 9.00 11.30 2.55
C GLN A 147 10.22 10.58 1.98
N ASP A 148 11.38 10.70 2.62
CA ASP A 148 12.62 10.08 2.18
C ASP A 148 12.73 8.58 2.53
N LYS A 149 11.88 8.10 3.47
CA LYS A 149 11.96 6.74 4.03
C LYS A 149 10.83 5.82 3.60
N VAL A 150 9.78 6.35 2.97
CA VAL A 150 8.62 5.58 2.53
C VAL A 150 8.39 5.72 1.04
N MET A 151 7.56 4.84 0.49
CA MET A 151 7.09 4.92 -0.89
C MET A 151 6.11 6.09 -1.02
N ASN A 152 6.30 6.94 -2.02
CA ASN A 152 5.42 8.08 -2.27
C ASN A 152 4.74 7.89 -3.62
N LEU A 153 3.41 8.00 -3.64
CA LEU A 153 2.58 7.96 -4.84
C LEU A 153 1.85 9.30 -4.99
N VAL A 154 1.97 9.91 -6.17
CA VAL A 154 1.27 11.15 -6.53
C VAL A 154 0.20 10.81 -7.56
N PHE A 155 -1.05 11.13 -7.25
CA PHE A 155 -2.16 11.07 -8.18
C PHE A 155 -2.24 12.38 -8.98
N ILE A 156 -2.41 12.27 -10.29
CA ILE A 156 -2.46 13.35 -11.26
C ILE A 156 -3.81 13.28 -11.98
N PRO A 157 -4.62 14.35 -12.02
CA PRO A 157 -5.84 14.34 -12.82
C PRO A 157 -5.51 14.39 -14.32
N ASP A 158 -6.23 13.60 -15.13
CA ASP A 158 -6.24 13.78 -16.58
C ASP A 158 -7.06 15.04 -16.94
N THR A 159 -6.85 15.58 -18.13
CA THR A 159 -7.60 16.71 -18.71
C THR A 159 -9.09 16.42 -18.84
N ASP A 160 -9.51 15.15 -18.90
CA ASP A 160 -10.91 14.72 -18.97
C ASP A 160 -11.62 14.63 -17.59
N MET A 161 -10.92 14.88 -16.50
CA MET A 161 -11.46 14.79 -15.14
C MET A 161 -11.63 16.16 -14.50
N ASN A 162 -12.81 16.41 -13.89
CA ASN A 162 -12.94 17.49 -12.95
C ASN A 162 -12.31 17.15 -11.59
N LEU A 163 -11.80 18.16 -10.88
CA LEU A 163 -11.05 17.98 -9.64
C LEU A 163 -11.84 17.29 -8.51
N ASP A 164 -13.17 17.44 -8.46
CA ASP A 164 -13.96 16.80 -7.40
C ASP A 164 -14.16 15.31 -7.66
N SER A 165 -14.42 14.93 -8.92
CA SER A 165 -14.45 13.53 -9.33
C SER A 165 -13.10 12.85 -9.13
N PHE A 166 -12.02 13.53 -9.52
CA PHE A 166 -10.66 13.08 -9.32
C PHE A 166 -10.35 12.81 -7.83
N ARG A 167 -10.65 13.76 -6.95
CA ARG A 167 -10.40 13.60 -5.51
C ARG A 167 -11.19 12.44 -4.92
N ASN A 168 -12.43 12.25 -5.35
CA ASN A 168 -13.24 11.10 -4.93
C ASN A 168 -12.63 9.79 -5.44
N ALA A 169 -12.15 9.76 -6.68
CA ALA A 169 -11.46 8.59 -7.24
C ALA A 169 -10.23 8.22 -6.43
N VAL A 170 -9.35 9.18 -6.13
CA VAL A 170 -8.17 8.95 -5.29
C VAL A 170 -8.54 8.35 -3.93
N PHE A 171 -9.63 8.83 -3.33
CA PHE A 171 -10.15 8.23 -2.09
C PHE A 171 -10.46 6.75 -2.24
N TYR A 172 -11.22 6.41 -3.28
CA TYR A 172 -11.61 5.02 -3.52
C TYR A 172 -10.39 4.16 -3.84
N ASP A 173 -9.40 4.68 -4.58
CA ASP A 173 -8.17 3.94 -4.91
C ASP A 173 -7.34 3.65 -3.66
N ILE A 174 -7.15 4.62 -2.78
CA ILE A 174 -6.45 4.38 -1.52
C ILE A 174 -7.20 3.35 -0.67
N ARG A 175 -8.51 3.50 -0.49
CA ARG A 175 -9.31 2.63 0.39
C ARG A 175 -9.55 1.24 -0.19
N ASP A 176 -9.96 1.18 -1.47
CA ASP A 176 -10.51 -0.02 -2.08
C ASP A 176 -9.51 -0.78 -2.95
N ALA A 177 -8.33 -0.21 -3.20
CA ALA A 177 -7.21 -0.89 -3.83
C ALA A 177 -6.06 -1.07 -2.82
N PHE A 178 -5.27 -0.03 -2.55
CA PHE A 178 -4.05 -0.14 -1.72
C PHE A 178 -4.32 -0.62 -0.29
N GLN A 179 -5.43 -0.23 0.34
CA GLN A 179 -5.77 -0.66 1.70
C GLN A 179 -6.67 -1.89 1.74
N LYS A 180 -7.06 -2.43 0.59
CA LYS A 180 -7.84 -3.66 0.48
C LYS A 180 -6.97 -4.86 0.11
N GLU A 181 -5.97 -4.69 -0.75
CA GLU A 181 -5.02 -5.74 -1.09
C GLU A 181 -4.23 -6.14 0.17
N ASP A 182 -4.25 -7.42 0.51
CA ASP A 182 -3.80 -7.90 1.82
C ASP A 182 -2.33 -7.64 2.11
N TYR A 183 -1.46 -7.78 1.11
CA TYR A 183 -0.03 -7.61 1.33
C TYR A 183 0.38 -6.15 1.39
N VAL A 184 -0.10 -5.30 0.47
CA VAL A 184 0.15 -3.84 0.49
C VAL A 184 -0.41 -3.23 1.76
N ARG A 185 -1.59 -3.67 2.20
CA ARG A 185 -2.21 -3.24 3.45
C ARG A 185 -1.33 -3.48 4.67
N ARG A 186 -0.54 -4.54 4.71
CA ARG A 186 0.40 -4.82 5.82
C ARG A 186 1.50 -3.75 5.92
N PHE A 187 1.85 -3.14 4.80
CA PHE A 187 2.87 -2.08 4.70
C PHE A 187 2.27 -0.68 4.51
N ARG A 188 1.02 -0.45 4.92
CA ARG A 188 0.35 0.85 4.79
C ARG A 188 1.09 2.00 5.48
N SER A 189 1.86 1.72 6.53
CA SER A 189 2.75 2.70 7.18
C SER A 189 4.01 3.03 6.39
N SER A 190 4.20 2.39 5.24
CA SER A 190 5.32 2.61 4.34
C SER A 190 4.91 3.28 3.03
N HIS A 191 3.68 3.82 2.95
CA HIS A 191 3.17 4.48 1.76
C HIS A 191 2.54 5.82 2.11
N ASN A 192 3.00 6.88 1.46
CA ASN A 192 2.39 8.19 1.46
C ASN A 192 1.67 8.42 0.13
N PHE A 193 0.54 9.09 0.17
CA PHE A 193 -0.27 9.43 -0.98
C PHE A 193 -0.49 10.94 -1.07
N TYR A 194 -0.35 11.48 -2.28
CA TYR A 194 -0.47 12.90 -2.59
C TYR A 194 -1.38 13.08 -3.79
N ILE A 195 -1.97 14.26 -3.93
CA ILE A 195 -2.63 14.70 -5.16
C ILE A 195 -1.86 15.84 -5.80
N ASN A 196 -1.78 15.83 -7.11
CA ASN A 196 -1.42 16.99 -7.92
C ASN A 196 -2.70 17.72 -8.37
N THR A 197 -2.65 19.03 -8.54
CA THR A 197 -3.78 19.82 -9.07
C THR A 197 -3.54 20.26 -10.51
N GLN A 198 -2.32 20.06 -11.02
CA GLN A 198 -1.97 20.25 -12.43
C GLN A 198 -2.29 18.97 -13.20
N THR A 199 -2.92 19.11 -14.36
CA THR A 199 -3.33 17.98 -15.19
C THR A 199 -2.19 17.41 -16.00
N GLY A 200 -2.18 16.09 -16.12
CA GLY A 200 -1.46 15.34 -17.16
C GLY A 200 -2.44 14.87 -18.23
N HIS A 201 -1.98 14.03 -19.17
CA HIS A 201 -2.83 13.35 -20.11
C HIS A 201 -2.36 11.91 -20.33
N ALA A 202 -3.27 10.96 -20.06
CA ALA A 202 -3.04 9.56 -20.31
C ALA A 202 -3.22 9.25 -21.81
N HIS A 203 -2.33 8.45 -22.37
CA HIS A 203 -2.44 7.97 -23.76
C HIS A 203 -2.80 6.50 -23.80
N ASP A 204 -3.51 6.08 -24.84
CA ASP A 204 -3.83 4.69 -25.10
C ASP A 204 -2.59 3.97 -25.66
N TYR A 205 -2.20 2.87 -25.02
CA TYR A 205 -1.06 2.06 -25.43
C TYR A 205 -1.14 1.56 -26.90
N ASP A 206 -2.34 1.23 -27.37
CA ASP A 206 -2.55 0.58 -28.65
C ASP A 206 -2.73 1.57 -29.81
N THR A 207 -3.32 2.74 -29.54
CA THR A 207 -3.78 3.66 -30.60
C THR A 207 -3.12 5.04 -30.57
N GLU A 208 -2.43 5.39 -29.49
CA GLU A 208 -1.79 6.68 -29.33
C GLU A 208 -0.28 6.56 -29.10
N THR A 209 0.39 7.64 -28.74
CA THR A 209 1.81 7.61 -28.36
C THR A 209 2.00 6.87 -27.02
N ARG A 210 3.08 6.11 -26.91
CA ARG A 210 3.44 5.40 -25.67
C ARG A 210 4.16 6.30 -24.64
N ASN A 211 3.81 7.59 -24.63
CA ASN A 211 4.34 8.56 -23.70
C ASN A 211 3.18 9.43 -23.19
N HIS A 212 2.83 9.27 -21.94
CA HIS A 212 1.87 10.13 -21.28
C HIS A 212 2.36 11.58 -21.24
N GLU A 213 1.46 12.54 -21.33
CA GLU A 213 1.80 13.95 -21.13
C GLU A 213 1.90 14.27 -19.65
N THR A 214 3.03 14.79 -19.26
CA THR A 214 3.29 15.16 -17.87
C THR A 214 2.71 16.54 -17.52
N PRO A 215 2.27 16.77 -16.28
CA PRO A 215 1.81 18.08 -15.84
C PRO A 215 2.95 19.12 -15.88
N SER A 216 2.59 20.39 -15.98
CA SER A 216 3.56 21.51 -16.07
C SER A 216 4.52 21.57 -14.86
N ASN A 217 4.10 21.08 -13.71
CA ASN A 217 4.89 21.02 -12.46
C ASN A 217 5.58 19.67 -12.23
N TYR A 218 5.77 18.85 -13.25
CA TYR A 218 6.28 17.48 -13.12
C TYR A 218 7.61 17.37 -12.39
N SER A 219 8.47 18.37 -12.54
CA SER A 219 9.76 18.44 -11.80
C SER A 219 9.58 18.44 -10.27
N ASN A 220 8.48 19.01 -9.77
CA ASN A 220 8.15 19.04 -8.35
C ASN A 220 7.66 17.68 -7.81
N LEU A 221 7.45 16.70 -8.68
CA LEU A 221 7.05 15.34 -8.34
C LEU A 221 8.24 14.36 -8.24
N SER A 222 9.47 14.86 -8.31
CA SER A 222 10.69 14.04 -8.32
C SER A 222 10.89 13.20 -7.05
N PHE A 223 10.29 13.60 -5.92
CA PHE A 223 10.34 12.84 -4.66
C PHE A 223 9.52 11.56 -4.71
N ALA A 224 8.54 11.45 -5.63
CA ALA A 224 7.62 10.32 -5.72
C ALA A 224 8.18 9.19 -6.59
N GLN A 225 8.09 7.96 -6.07
CA GLN A 225 8.46 6.75 -6.78
C GLN A 225 7.39 6.39 -7.81
N GLY A 226 6.10 6.58 -7.46
CA GLY A 226 4.96 6.37 -8.36
C GLY A 226 4.23 7.67 -8.67
N LYS A 227 3.79 7.81 -9.91
CA LYS A 227 2.97 8.94 -10.40
C LYS A 227 1.90 8.34 -11.31
N VAL A 228 0.63 8.51 -10.92
CA VAL A 228 -0.49 7.91 -11.66
C VAL A 228 -1.39 8.99 -12.23
N ILE A 229 -1.65 8.92 -13.54
CA ILE A 229 -2.65 9.74 -14.22
C ILE A 229 -3.98 8.99 -14.14
N LEU A 230 -4.94 9.55 -13.41
CA LEU A 230 -6.31 9.04 -13.37
C LEU A 230 -7.14 9.69 -14.46
N HIS A 231 -7.82 8.88 -15.28
CA HIS A 231 -8.64 9.32 -16.39
C HIS A 231 -10.02 8.66 -16.40
N ASN A 232 -10.91 9.16 -17.24
CA ASN A 232 -12.29 8.68 -17.38
C ASN A 232 -12.52 7.93 -18.71
N ARG A 233 -11.51 7.81 -19.55
CA ARG A 233 -11.57 7.12 -20.84
C ARG A 233 -11.42 5.60 -20.67
N VAL A 234 -11.99 4.85 -21.60
CA VAL A 234 -11.71 3.41 -21.74
C VAL A 234 -10.57 3.26 -22.73
N ILE A 235 -9.37 3.08 -22.23
CA ILE A 235 -8.13 2.92 -23.00
C ILE A 235 -7.32 1.77 -22.45
N ARG A 236 -6.30 1.34 -23.17
CA ARG A 236 -5.34 0.40 -22.61
C ARG A 236 -4.27 1.17 -21.83
N ASP A 237 -4.35 1.04 -20.49
CA ASP A 237 -3.40 1.60 -19.56
C ASP A 237 -2.02 0.98 -19.67
N PHE A 238 -1.01 1.70 -19.23
CA PHE A 238 0.36 1.20 -19.18
C PHE A 238 1.25 2.03 -18.26
N ALA A 239 2.36 1.42 -17.83
CA ALA A 239 3.46 2.10 -17.16
C ALA A 239 4.55 2.46 -18.16
N GLN A 240 4.82 3.76 -18.30
CA GLN A 240 5.78 4.28 -19.30
C GLN A 240 7.23 4.27 -18.83
N GLY A 241 7.50 3.99 -17.57
CA GLY A 241 8.83 4.13 -16.95
C GLY A 241 8.97 5.41 -16.11
N GLY A 242 10.05 5.50 -15.32
CA GLY A 242 10.22 6.60 -14.37
C GLY A 242 9.15 6.68 -13.29
N GLY A 243 8.38 5.60 -13.11
CA GLY A 243 7.28 5.52 -12.16
C GLY A 243 6.00 6.19 -12.61
N LEU A 244 5.88 6.64 -13.88
CA LEU A 244 4.66 7.23 -14.42
C LEU A 244 3.80 6.14 -15.09
N PHE A 245 2.51 6.11 -14.76
CA PHE A 245 1.54 5.17 -15.32
C PHE A 245 0.13 5.78 -15.34
N SER A 246 -0.80 5.15 -16.04
CA SER A 246 -2.21 5.56 -16.11
C SER A 246 -3.14 4.51 -15.53
N THR A 247 -4.36 4.90 -15.20
CA THR A 247 -5.47 4.00 -14.90
C THR A 247 -6.80 4.71 -14.97
N GLU A 248 -7.86 4.00 -15.37
CA GLU A 248 -9.22 4.51 -15.20
C GLU A 248 -9.56 4.69 -13.72
N TYR A 249 -10.23 5.80 -13.39
CA TYR A 249 -10.56 6.21 -12.01
C TYR A 249 -11.40 5.20 -11.21
N TYR A 250 -12.06 4.26 -11.85
CA TYR A 250 -12.91 3.23 -11.23
C TYR A 250 -12.27 1.83 -11.21
N ASN A 251 -11.08 1.66 -11.81
CA ASN A 251 -10.49 0.34 -12.02
C ASN A 251 -9.45 -0.01 -10.95
N ARG A 252 -9.94 -0.66 -9.87
CA ARG A 252 -9.14 -0.97 -8.67
C ARG A 252 -8.05 -2.02 -8.89
N GLY A 253 -8.28 -2.94 -9.82
CA GLY A 253 -7.27 -3.93 -10.21
C GLY A 253 -6.18 -3.31 -11.04
N THR A 254 -6.55 -2.52 -12.07
CA THR A 254 -5.56 -1.89 -12.95
C THR A 254 -4.62 -0.95 -12.19
N ILE A 255 -5.12 -0.13 -11.24
CA ILE A 255 -4.21 0.74 -10.48
C ILE A 255 -3.18 -0.05 -9.67
N LEU A 256 -3.54 -1.20 -9.10
CA LEU A 256 -2.57 -2.05 -8.39
C LEU A 256 -1.61 -2.72 -9.36
N HIS A 257 -2.10 -3.21 -10.52
CA HIS A 257 -1.27 -3.79 -11.57
C HIS A 257 -0.22 -2.80 -12.07
N GLU A 258 -0.65 -1.62 -12.50
CA GLU A 258 0.24 -0.57 -13.00
C GLU A 258 1.17 -0.01 -11.90
N SER A 259 0.71 0.01 -10.64
CA SER A 259 1.60 0.28 -9.49
C SER A 259 2.65 -0.81 -9.33
N GLY A 260 2.32 -2.06 -9.67
CA GLY A 260 3.29 -3.16 -9.74
C GLY A 260 4.48 -2.79 -10.61
N HIS A 261 4.22 -2.26 -11.78
CA HIS A 261 5.26 -1.76 -12.70
C HIS A 261 5.91 -0.46 -12.19
N GLY A 262 5.09 0.57 -12.00
CA GLY A 262 5.57 1.93 -11.78
C GLY A 262 6.17 2.18 -10.40
N LEU A 263 5.62 1.53 -9.35
CA LEU A 263 6.04 1.76 -7.97
C LEU A 263 7.03 0.69 -7.47
N TYR A 264 6.83 -0.58 -7.85
CA TYR A 264 7.63 -1.70 -7.34
C TYR A 264 8.57 -2.30 -8.39
N GLY A 265 8.46 -1.91 -9.67
CA GLY A 265 9.31 -2.39 -10.76
C GLY A 265 9.10 -3.87 -11.08
N MET A 266 7.87 -4.37 -10.91
CA MET A 266 7.47 -5.71 -11.30
C MET A 266 7.28 -5.81 -12.81
N LYS A 267 7.17 -7.04 -13.32
CA LYS A 267 6.93 -7.37 -14.73
C LYS A 267 5.63 -8.15 -14.86
N ASP A 268 5.04 -8.12 -16.05
CA ASP A 268 3.85 -8.90 -16.37
C ASP A 268 4.09 -10.41 -16.21
N GLU A 269 3.07 -11.10 -15.74
CA GLU A 269 3.05 -12.55 -15.55
C GLU A 269 2.02 -13.23 -16.46
N TYR A 270 1.51 -12.54 -17.52
CA TYR A 270 0.55 -13.10 -18.47
C TYR A 270 1.15 -13.29 -19.86
N GLU A 271 0.56 -14.21 -20.65
CA GLU A 271 0.89 -14.42 -22.04
C GLU A 271 0.27 -13.36 -22.94
N GLY A 272 0.99 -12.86 -23.91
CA GLY A 272 0.43 -12.01 -24.98
C GLY A 272 1.30 -10.83 -25.39
N GLY A 273 1.20 -10.39 -26.52
CA GLY A 273 1.53 -9.25 -27.39
C GLY A 273 2.71 -8.32 -27.14
N ALA A 274 3.20 -8.12 -25.98
CA ALA A 274 4.29 -7.18 -25.71
C ALA A 274 5.63 -7.90 -25.43
N HIS A 275 6.72 -7.19 -25.54
CA HIS A 275 8.02 -7.68 -25.10
C HIS A 275 8.04 -7.72 -23.57
N TYR A 276 8.17 -8.92 -23.03
CA TYR A 276 8.37 -9.09 -21.60
C TYR A 276 9.85 -9.01 -21.28
N ASP A 277 10.13 -8.42 -20.17
CA ASP A 277 11.45 -8.31 -19.57
C ASP A 277 11.44 -9.10 -18.26
N PHE A 278 12.59 -9.28 -17.66
CA PHE A 278 12.71 -9.94 -16.36
C PHE A 278 13.36 -9.00 -15.34
N ASN A 279 12.99 -9.18 -14.08
CA ASN A 279 13.58 -8.38 -13.01
C ASN A 279 15.00 -8.89 -12.65
N THR A 280 15.81 -7.98 -12.13
CA THR A 280 16.92 -8.37 -11.25
C THR A 280 16.36 -8.92 -9.93
N ASP A 281 17.06 -9.88 -9.30
CA ASP A 281 16.64 -10.42 -8.00
C ASP A 281 16.56 -9.33 -6.90
N PRO A 282 15.52 -9.38 -6.07
CA PRO A 282 14.38 -10.27 -6.13
C PRO A 282 13.41 -9.85 -7.26
N GLY A 283 13.06 -10.78 -8.13
CA GLY A 283 12.16 -10.56 -9.25
C GLY A 283 10.87 -11.35 -9.11
N ASN A 284 9.90 -11.04 -10.00
CA ASN A 284 8.69 -11.84 -10.18
C ASN A 284 8.71 -12.64 -11.48
N THR A 285 9.61 -12.30 -12.43
CA THR A 285 9.84 -13.03 -13.67
C THR A 285 11.34 -13.30 -13.89
N TRP A 286 11.68 -14.38 -14.59
CA TRP A 286 13.07 -14.84 -14.80
C TRP A 286 13.32 -15.27 -16.24
N ALA A 287 14.51 -14.99 -16.75
CA ALA A 287 14.92 -15.34 -18.12
C ALA A 287 15.09 -16.85 -18.36
N THR A 288 15.26 -17.67 -17.33
CA THR A 288 15.45 -19.11 -17.46
C THR A 288 14.73 -19.88 -16.35
N LYS A 289 14.31 -21.12 -16.69
CA LYS A 289 13.68 -22.03 -15.73
C LYS A 289 14.55 -22.26 -14.49
N ALA A 290 15.84 -22.44 -14.68
CA ALA A 290 16.78 -22.68 -13.57
C ALA A 290 16.82 -21.51 -12.57
N LYS A 291 16.73 -20.25 -13.04
CA LYS A 291 16.63 -19.07 -12.17
C LYS A 291 15.29 -19.02 -11.42
N ALA A 292 14.19 -19.36 -12.09
CA ALA A 292 12.88 -19.44 -11.46
C ALA A 292 12.84 -20.55 -10.39
N GLU A 293 13.37 -21.76 -10.69
CA GLU A 293 13.46 -22.87 -9.74
C GLU A 293 14.36 -22.54 -8.53
N ALA A 294 15.47 -21.83 -8.75
CA ALA A 294 16.31 -21.34 -7.66
C ALA A 294 15.58 -20.32 -6.78
N ALA A 295 14.78 -19.43 -7.38
CA ALA A 295 13.94 -18.50 -6.66
C ALA A 295 12.80 -19.22 -5.91
N ALA A 296 12.15 -20.23 -6.52
CA ALA A 296 11.16 -21.08 -5.87
C ALA A 296 11.73 -21.74 -4.60
N THR A 297 12.92 -22.34 -4.71
CA THR A 297 13.62 -22.94 -3.56
C THR A 297 13.85 -21.92 -2.43
N ARG A 298 14.35 -20.73 -2.78
CA ARG A 298 14.61 -19.64 -1.82
C ARG A 298 13.34 -19.14 -1.14
N LEU A 299 12.23 -19.11 -1.88
CA LEU A 299 10.93 -18.67 -1.39
C LEU A 299 10.12 -19.77 -0.70
N GLY A 300 10.61 -21.02 -0.71
CA GLY A 300 9.89 -22.18 -0.19
C GLY A 300 8.63 -22.50 -0.97
N LEU A 301 8.68 -22.35 -2.32
CA LEU A 301 7.63 -22.69 -3.26
C LEU A 301 7.92 -24.02 -3.93
N PRO A 302 6.91 -24.78 -4.37
CA PRO A 302 7.10 -25.97 -5.19
C PRO A 302 7.82 -25.64 -6.50
N LEU A 303 8.72 -26.50 -6.96
CA LEU A 303 9.39 -26.32 -8.27
C LEU A 303 8.40 -26.47 -9.44
N SER A 304 7.27 -27.15 -9.22
CA SER A 304 6.16 -27.26 -10.17
C SER A 304 5.51 -25.91 -10.51
N ASP A 305 5.66 -24.92 -9.64
CA ASP A 305 5.09 -23.58 -9.84
C ASP A 305 5.90 -22.75 -10.84
N ALA A 306 7.07 -23.24 -11.28
CA ALA A 306 7.86 -22.58 -12.33
C ALA A 306 7.21 -22.79 -13.70
N ASN A 307 6.37 -21.83 -14.08
CA ASN A 307 5.63 -21.81 -15.32
C ASN A 307 6.34 -20.98 -16.39
N ARG A 308 6.17 -21.39 -17.65
CA ARG A 308 6.69 -20.68 -18.78
C ARG A 308 5.66 -19.64 -19.24
N ILE A 309 6.05 -18.38 -19.28
CA ILE A 309 5.31 -17.35 -19.97
C ILE A 309 5.78 -17.36 -21.43
N ALA A 310 4.86 -17.55 -22.36
CA ALA A 310 5.14 -17.45 -23.81
C ALA A 310 4.68 -16.08 -24.29
N PRO A 311 5.60 -15.14 -24.57
CA PRO A 311 5.22 -13.89 -25.22
C PRO A 311 4.68 -14.18 -26.62
N GLY A 312 3.76 -13.34 -27.10
CA GLY A 312 3.11 -13.52 -28.42
C GLY A 312 4.05 -13.46 -29.64
N SER A 313 5.30 -13.02 -29.49
CA SER A 313 6.39 -13.19 -30.45
C SER A 313 7.34 -14.29 -29.99
N ALA A 314 7.58 -15.27 -30.82
CA ALA A 314 8.20 -16.57 -30.51
C ALA A 314 9.66 -16.54 -30.01
N SER A 315 10.31 -15.39 -29.83
CA SER A 315 11.74 -15.31 -29.52
C SER A 315 12.07 -15.25 -28.03
N ASP A 316 11.18 -14.73 -27.19
CA ASP A 316 11.50 -14.47 -25.78
C ASP A 316 10.58 -15.25 -24.85
N THR A 317 11.15 -16.15 -24.08
CA THR A 317 10.46 -16.94 -23.07
C THR A 317 10.92 -16.52 -21.71
N TYR A 318 9.97 -16.21 -20.86
CA TYR A 318 10.18 -15.90 -19.44
C TYR A 318 9.55 -16.96 -18.57
N TRP A 319 9.94 -16.99 -17.32
CA TRP A 319 9.46 -17.91 -16.32
C TRP A 319 8.90 -17.14 -15.14
N GLU A 320 7.76 -17.56 -14.64
CA GLU A 320 7.10 -17.05 -13.43
C GLU A 320 6.98 -18.14 -12.36
N LEU A 321 6.58 -17.76 -11.16
CA LEU A 321 6.27 -18.67 -10.04
C LEU A 321 4.87 -18.38 -9.52
N CYS A 322 3.89 -18.38 -10.41
CA CYS A 322 2.51 -18.05 -10.12
C CYS A 322 1.63 -19.22 -10.57
N PRO A 323 1.13 -20.07 -9.65
CA PRO A 323 0.28 -21.21 -10.02
C PRO A 323 -1.17 -20.80 -10.28
N ASP A 324 -1.57 -19.61 -9.85
CA ASP A 324 -2.94 -19.09 -9.84
C ASP A 324 -2.99 -17.64 -10.30
N ASP A 325 -4.19 -17.07 -10.36
CA ASP A 325 -4.43 -15.67 -10.72
C ASP A 325 -3.71 -14.70 -9.77
N CYS A 326 -2.74 -13.96 -10.27
CA CYS A 326 -1.95 -12.94 -9.60
C CYS A 326 -2.31 -11.54 -10.07
N MET A 327 -2.05 -10.52 -9.25
CA MET A 327 -2.24 -9.11 -9.63
C MET A 327 -1.42 -8.74 -10.88
N MET A 328 -0.23 -9.30 -11.07
CA MET A 328 0.61 -9.04 -12.24
C MET A 328 0.24 -9.89 -13.47
N GLU A 329 -0.68 -10.85 -13.32
CA GLU A 329 -1.26 -11.65 -14.40
C GLU A 329 -2.62 -11.12 -14.84
N LYS A 330 -3.39 -10.52 -13.91
CA LYS A 330 -4.76 -10.06 -14.15
C LYS A 330 -4.87 -8.55 -14.01
N THR A 331 -5.71 -7.97 -14.84
CA THR A 331 -6.13 -6.57 -14.76
C THR A 331 -7.64 -6.47 -14.59
N GLY A 332 -8.18 -5.27 -14.43
CA GLY A 332 -9.60 -5.00 -14.41
C GLY A 332 -10.14 -4.56 -13.05
N LEU A 333 -11.44 -4.71 -12.85
CA LEU A 333 -12.15 -4.17 -11.68
C LEU A 333 -11.83 -4.89 -10.37
N SER A 334 -11.39 -6.16 -10.44
CA SER A 334 -11.12 -6.98 -9.26
C SER A 334 -9.73 -6.73 -8.69
N VAL A 335 -9.65 -6.72 -7.36
CA VAL A 335 -8.38 -6.72 -6.65
C VAL A 335 -7.96 -8.17 -6.42
N TRP A 336 -6.94 -8.60 -7.15
CA TRP A 336 -6.31 -9.90 -7.02
C TRP A 336 -5.17 -9.86 -5.97
N PRO A 337 -4.78 -10.97 -5.36
CA PRO A 337 -3.63 -11.00 -4.47
C PRO A 337 -2.32 -10.87 -5.26
N TYR A 338 -1.33 -10.23 -4.68
CA TYR A 338 0.04 -10.41 -5.11
C TYR A 338 0.58 -11.76 -4.59
N HIS A 339 1.13 -12.58 -5.47
CA HIS A 339 1.77 -13.84 -5.08
C HIS A 339 3.16 -13.63 -4.47
N LYS A 340 3.72 -14.69 -3.92
CA LYS A 340 4.93 -14.62 -3.09
C LYS A 340 6.13 -13.96 -3.76
N PRO A 341 6.41 -14.16 -5.06
CA PRO A 341 7.47 -13.43 -5.75
C PRO A 341 7.21 -11.92 -5.80
N CYS A 342 5.98 -11.52 -6.17
CA CYS A 342 5.55 -10.14 -6.19
C CYS A 342 5.61 -9.50 -4.78
N GLN A 343 5.14 -10.22 -3.76
CA GLN A 343 5.24 -9.82 -2.36
C GLN A 343 6.69 -9.58 -1.93
N ASN A 344 7.60 -10.48 -2.31
CA ASN A 344 9.03 -10.34 -2.03
C ASN A 344 9.64 -9.12 -2.73
N ARG A 345 9.21 -8.81 -3.96
CA ARG A 345 9.63 -7.60 -4.69
C ARG A 345 9.12 -6.33 -4.01
N ILE A 346 7.85 -6.29 -3.59
CA ILE A 346 7.26 -5.17 -2.83
C ILE A 346 8.07 -4.92 -1.56
N LEU A 347 8.31 -5.98 -0.76
CA LEU A 347 9.08 -5.89 0.48
C LEU A 347 10.50 -5.36 0.23
N HIS A 348 11.19 -5.90 -0.77
CA HIS A 348 12.53 -5.43 -1.14
C HIS A 348 12.56 -3.95 -1.49
N THR A 349 11.60 -3.48 -2.30
CA THR A 349 11.51 -2.08 -2.72
C THR A 349 11.26 -1.16 -1.52
N ILE A 350 10.35 -1.54 -0.61
CA ILE A 350 10.07 -0.80 0.62
C ILE A 350 11.31 -0.73 1.53
N LEU A 351 11.98 -1.87 1.76
CA LEU A 351 13.17 -1.93 2.61
C LEU A 351 14.33 -1.11 2.02
N THR A 352 14.55 -1.20 0.72
CA THR A 352 15.58 -0.40 0.03
C THR A 352 15.31 1.09 0.22
N ARG A 353 14.04 1.51 0.11
CA ARG A 353 13.65 2.91 0.33
C ARG A 353 13.87 3.35 1.78
N ALA A 354 13.55 2.50 2.75
CA ALA A 354 13.68 2.81 4.18
C ALA A 354 15.15 2.94 4.63
N THR A 355 16.09 2.29 3.93
CA THR A 355 17.52 2.25 4.30
C THR A 355 18.38 3.29 3.58
N ASN A 356 17.91 3.84 2.47
CA ASN A 356 18.59 4.92 1.73
C ASN A 356 18.21 6.29 2.31
#